data_2061d191bf804b51681020e59903abba
#
_entry.id   2061d191bf804b51681020e59903abba
#
_cell.length_a   1.000
_cell.length_b   1.000
_cell.length_c   1.000
_cell.angle_alpha   90.00
_cell.angle_beta   90.00
_cell.angle_gamma   90.00
#
_symmetry.space_group_name_H-M   'P 1'
#
loop_
_entity.id
_entity.type
_entity.pdbx_description
1 polymer ?
#
loop_
_entity_poly.entity_id
_entity_poly.type
_entity_poly.pdbx_seq_one_letter_code
_entity_poly.pdbx_strand_id
1 'polypeptide(L)'
;RSSDLTLETILKDTEPAKELLYGIEKMPSVVLLDTAGNYTGIKFSGIPSGHEVNSLVLAVYNVGSEGQPLEASLQKNILALPKRKIEIFVSLTCHFCPDVVAACQHIASINPHVEAEMVDISLFPELKKEKKIMSVPAMLIDGEQMIFGSKTMTEIIEALA
;
A
#
# COMPACT_ATOMS: atom_id res chain seq x y z
N ARG A 1 -11.88 -14.80 19.74
CA ARG A 1 -12.23 -13.59 18.99
C ARG A 1 -12.50 -13.97 17.55
N SER A 2 -13.72 -13.77 17.12
CA SER A 2 -14.05 -13.84 15.72
C SER A 2 -13.40 -12.64 15.01
N SER A 3 -12.41 -12.88 14.19
CA SER A 3 -11.89 -11.87 13.28
C SER A 3 -12.71 -11.97 12.00
N ASP A 4 -13.91 -11.42 12.04
CA ASP A 4 -14.77 -11.43 10.86
C ASP A 4 -14.27 -10.38 9.87
N LEU A 5 -13.82 -10.83 8.72
CA LEU A 5 -13.50 -9.98 7.60
C LEU A 5 -14.81 -9.66 6.87
N THR A 6 -15.16 -8.38 6.79
CA THR A 6 -16.34 -7.93 6.05
C THR A 6 -15.90 -7.29 4.74
N LEU A 7 -16.51 -7.73 3.64
CA LEU A 7 -16.30 -7.13 2.33
C LEU A 7 -17.53 -6.29 1.95
N GLU A 8 -17.31 -5.03 1.66
CA GLU A 8 -18.31 -4.12 1.10
C GLU A 8 -17.92 -3.78 -0.34
N THR A 9 -18.84 -3.93 -1.27
CA THR A 9 -18.62 -3.57 -2.68
C THR A 9 -19.37 -2.31 -3.01
N ILE A 10 -18.65 -1.30 -3.52
CA ILE A 10 -19.20 0.00 -3.89
C ILE A 10 -18.95 0.21 -5.38
N LEU A 11 -20.03 0.52 -6.12
CA LEU A 11 -19.89 0.85 -7.53
C LEU A 11 -19.36 2.29 -7.69
N LYS A 12 -18.56 2.48 -8.72
CA LYS A 12 -17.96 3.76 -9.06
C LYS A 12 -19.06 4.85 -9.14
N ASP A 13 -18.74 6.03 -8.62
CA ASP A 13 -19.58 7.23 -8.63
C ASP A 13 -20.89 7.10 -7.82
N THR A 14 -21.11 6.03 -7.06
CA THR A 14 -22.29 5.87 -6.21
C THR A 14 -22.13 6.46 -4.82
N GLU A 15 -20.90 6.51 -4.31
CA GLU A 15 -20.57 7.07 -3.00
C GLU A 15 -19.34 7.99 -3.09
N PRO A 16 -19.48 9.16 -3.74
CA PRO A 16 -18.35 10.07 -4.00
C PRO A 16 -17.65 10.55 -2.72
N ALA A 17 -18.37 10.64 -1.60
CA ALA A 17 -17.77 11.03 -0.33
C ALA A 17 -16.74 9.98 0.16
N LYS A 18 -17.02 8.70 -0.02
CA LYS A 18 -16.08 7.62 0.31
C LYS A 18 -14.91 7.59 -0.65
N GLU A 19 -15.16 7.79 -1.93
CA GLU A 19 -14.09 7.85 -2.94
C GLU A 19 -13.10 8.97 -2.60
N LEU A 20 -13.59 10.14 -2.21
CA LEU A 20 -12.76 11.25 -1.79
C LEU A 20 -12.02 10.97 -0.48
N LEU A 21 -12.73 10.42 0.52
CA LEU A 21 -12.16 10.10 1.83
C LEU A 21 -10.98 9.13 1.73
N TYR A 22 -11.09 8.11 0.87
CA TYR A 22 -10.04 7.11 0.69
C TYR A 22 -9.04 7.47 -0.42
N GLY A 23 -9.20 8.64 -1.04
CA GLY A 23 -8.32 9.09 -2.12
C GLY A 23 -8.32 8.16 -3.33
N ILE A 24 -9.48 7.64 -3.71
CA ILE A 24 -9.62 6.72 -4.84
C ILE A 24 -9.62 7.50 -6.15
N GLU A 25 -8.58 7.30 -6.95
CA GLU A 25 -8.42 7.92 -8.26
C GLU A 25 -8.38 6.89 -9.38
N LYS A 26 -8.18 5.63 -9.05
CA LYS A 26 -8.01 4.52 -9.99
C LYS A 26 -9.03 3.42 -9.69
N MET A 27 -9.56 2.78 -10.72
CA MET A 27 -10.52 1.69 -10.60
C MET A 27 -10.02 0.45 -11.38
N PRO A 28 -10.22 -0.75 -10.85
CA PRO A 28 -10.79 -1.08 -9.54
C PRO A 28 -9.82 -0.79 -8.40
N SER A 29 -10.34 -0.57 -7.20
CA SER A 29 -9.52 -0.37 -6.00
C SER A 29 -10.03 -1.20 -4.83
N VAL A 30 -9.11 -1.66 -4.01
CA VAL A 30 -9.39 -2.31 -2.72
C VAL A 30 -8.80 -1.44 -1.61
N VAL A 31 -9.62 -1.07 -0.66
CA VAL A 31 -9.24 -0.19 0.46
C VAL A 31 -9.40 -0.98 1.76
N LEU A 32 -8.39 -0.93 2.63
CA LEU A 32 -8.45 -1.57 3.93
C LEU A 32 -8.90 -0.57 4.99
N LEU A 33 -9.93 -0.96 5.73
CA LEU A 33 -10.41 -0.23 6.90
C LEU A 33 -10.08 -1.04 8.16
N ASP A 34 -9.90 -0.36 9.27
CA ASP A 34 -9.72 -1.02 10.56
C ASP A 34 -11.07 -1.49 11.14
N THR A 35 -11.05 -2.10 12.31
CA THR A 35 -12.26 -2.63 12.97
C THR A 35 -13.26 -1.53 13.36
N ALA A 36 -12.81 -0.30 13.45
CA ALA A 36 -13.66 0.86 13.74
C ALA A 36 -14.20 1.55 12.45
N GLY A 37 -13.81 1.04 11.26
CA GLY A 37 -14.22 1.60 9.98
C GLY A 37 -13.36 2.75 9.50
N ASN A 38 -12.20 2.99 10.13
CA ASN A 38 -11.27 4.04 9.70
C ASN A 38 -10.35 3.57 8.59
N TYR A 39 -10.04 4.47 7.66
CA TYR A 39 -9.06 4.18 6.61
C TYR A 39 -7.67 3.97 7.22
N THR A 40 -7.04 2.86 6.85
CA THR A 40 -5.72 2.47 7.36
C THR A 40 -4.55 3.11 6.63
N GLY A 41 -4.80 3.80 5.51
CA GLY A 41 -3.76 4.25 4.60
C GLY A 41 -3.32 3.18 3.61
N ILE A 42 -3.92 1.99 3.64
CA ILE A 42 -3.55 0.85 2.78
C ILE A 42 -4.59 0.68 1.68
N LYS A 43 -4.12 0.73 0.44
CA LYS A 43 -4.97 0.63 -0.74
C LYS A 43 -4.26 -0.14 -1.84
N PHE A 44 -5.06 -0.84 -2.65
CA PHE A 44 -4.61 -1.53 -3.85
C PHE A 44 -5.37 -0.94 -5.04
N SER A 45 -4.65 -0.39 -6.01
CA SER A 45 -5.22 0.05 -7.28
C SER A 45 -4.96 -1.01 -8.34
N GLY A 46 -6.01 -1.73 -8.68
CA GLY A 46 -6.02 -3.02 -9.32
C GLY A 46 -6.48 -4.10 -8.35
N ILE A 47 -6.69 -5.31 -8.84
CA ILE A 47 -7.05 -6.45 -8.00
C ILE A 47 -5.76 -7.17 -7.57
N PRO A 48 -5.45 -7.25 -6.28
CA PRO A 48 -4.23 -7.90 -5.80
C PRO A 48 -4.33 -9.42 -5.97
N SER A 49 -3.92 -9.90 -7.12
CA SER A 49 -3.87 -11.30 -7.52
C SER A 49 -2.45 -11.69 -7.90
N GLY A 50 -2.24 -12.92 -8.41
CA GLY A 50 -0.91 -13.40 -8.73
C GLY A 50 0.01 -13.34 -7.52
N HIS A 51 1.19 -12.78 -7.69
CA HIS A 51 2.16 -12.64 -6.61
C HIS A 51 1.72 -11.66 -5.51
N GLU A 52 0.77 -10.76 -5.80
CA GLU A 52 0.28 -9.77 -4.84
C GLU A 52 -0.81 -10.28 -3.89
N VAL A 53 -1.28 -11.52 -4.04
CA VAL A 53 -2.19 -12.16 -3.06
C VAL A 53 -1.53 -12.16 -1.68
N ASN A 54 -0.25 -12.49 -1.61
CA ASN A 54 0.49 -12.50 -0.33
C ASN A 54 0.54 -11.12 0.32
N SER A 55 0.70 -10.06 -0.47
CA SER A 55 0.67 -8.69 0.03
C SER A 55 -0.67 -8.35 0.67
N LEU A 56 -1.76 -8.75 0.03
CA LEU A 56 -3.11 -8.54 0.59
C LEU A 56 -3.30 -9.30 1.90
N VAL A 57 -2.89 -10.57 1.94
CA VAL A 57 -3.01 -11.40 3.15
C VAL A 57 -2.22 -10.78 4.31
N LEU A 58 -0.99 -10.35 4.07
CA LEU A 58 -0.16 -9.71 5.08
C LEU A 58 -0.74 -8.36 5.54
N ALA A 59 -1.28 -7.57 4.63
CA ALA A 59 -1.90 -6.30 4.97
C ALA A 59 -3.12 -6.50 5.87
N VAL A 60 -3.98 -7.45 5.53
CA VAL A 60 -5.15 -7.81 6.36
C VAL A 60 -4.71 -8.30 7.73
N TYR A 61 -3.70 -9.15 7.80
CA TYR A 61 -3.14 -9.65 9.06
C TYR A 61 -2.59 -8.52 9.93
N ASN A 62 -1.81 -7.60 9.34
CA ASN A 62 -1.20 -6.50 10.07
C ASN A 62 -2.23 -5.48 10.58
N VAL A 63 -3.33 -5.29 9.87
CA VAL A 63 -4.42 -4.40 10.28
C VAL A 63 -5.35 -5.06 11.31
N GLY A 64 -5.66 -6.33 11.10
CA GLY A 64 -6.67 -7.03 11.90
C GLY A 64 -6.16 -7.74 13.15
N SER A 65 -4.86 -7.72 13.41
CA SER A 65 -4.25 -8.40 14.56
C SER A 65 -3.12 -7.55 15.17
N GLU A 66 -2.32 -8.18 16.02
CA GLU A 66 -1.09 -7.55 16.54
C GLU A 66 -0.05 -7.29 15.43
N GLY A 67 -0.25 -7.90 14.28
CA GLY A 67 0.61 -7.76 13.12
C GLY A 67 1.89 -8.57 13.20
N GLN A 68 2.68 -8.47 12.13
CA GLN A 68 3.99 -9.10 12.05
C GLN A 68 4.94 -8.47 13.08
N PRO A 69 5.72 -9.29 13.83
CA PRO A 69 6.66 -8.75 14.79
C PRO A 69 7.76 -7.94 14.11
N LEU A 70 8.13 -6.83 14.73
CA LEU A 70 9.23 -5.98 14.33
C LEU A 70 10.15 -5.71 15.49
N GLU A 71 11.44 -5.52 15.21
CA GLU A 71 12.38 -5.04 16.21
C GLU A 71 11.94 -3.69 16.75
N ALA A 72 12.14 -3.47 18.06
CA ALA A 72 11.73 -2.23 18.73
C ALA A 72 12.33 -0.98 18.10
N SER A 73 13.57 -1.06 17.62
CA SER A 73 14.24 0.04 16.92
C SER A 73 13.56 0.41 15.60
N LEU A 74 13.16 -0.59 14.81
CA LEU A 74 12.43 -0.36 13.56
C LEU A 74 11.06 0.24 13.83
N GLN A 75 10.34 -0.29 14.81
CA GLN A 75 9.02 0.24 15.18
C GLN A 75 9.11 1.70 15.62
N LYS A 76 10.12 2.04 16.43
CA LYS A 76 10.38 3.42 16.85
C LYS A 76 10.65 4.34 15.65
N ASN A 77 11.46 3.88 14.71
CA ASN A 77 11.79 4.65 13.50
C ASN A 77 10.55 4.86 12.62
N ILE A 78 9.72 3.85 12.48
CA ILE A 78 8.45 3.95 11.75
C ILE A 78 7.53 5.00 12.39
N LEU A 79 7.37 4.96 13.70
CA LEU A 79 6.51 5.91 14.42
C LEU A 79 7.04 7.36 14.33
N ALA A 80 8.32 7.54 14.11
CA ALA A 80 8.95 8.86 13.96
C ALA A 80 8.86 9.44 12.54
N LEU A 81 8.37 8.66 11.56
CA LEU A 81 8.26 9.13 10.18
C LEU A 81 7.26 10.28 10.05
N PRO A 82 7.58 11.28 9.21
CA PRO A 82 6.64 12.34 8.89
C PRO A 82 5.51 11.82 7.98
N LYS A 83 4.54 12.66 7.70
CA LYS A 83 3.47 12.35 6.76
C LYS A 83 4.06 12.02 5.38
N ARG A 84 3.76 10.82 4.87
CA ARG A 84 4.23 10.34 3.57
C ARG A 84 3.12 9.62 2.82
N LYS A 85 3.10 9.81 1.51
CA LYS A 85 2.27 9.05 0.59
C LYS A 85 3.17 8.25 -0.34
N ILE A 86 3.00 6.93 -0.36
CA ILE A 86 3.82 6.03 -1.17
C ILE A 86 2.92 5.35 -2.19
N GLU A 87 3.29 5.43 -3.46
CA GLU A 87 2.73 4.60 -4.52
C GLU A 87 3.76 3.55 -4.90
N ILE A 88 3.39 2.27 -4.86
CA ILE A 88 4.27 1.17 -5.22
C ILE A 88 3.76 0.57 -6.53
N PHE A 89 4.49 0.80 -7.60
CA PHE A 89 4.15 0.31 -8.93
C PHE A 89 4.67 -1.11 -9.10
N VAL A 90 3.76 -2.00 -9.48
CA VAL A 90 4.04 -3.44 -9.56
C VAL A 90 3.50 -4.05 -10.85
N SER A 91 3.97 -5.25 -11.15
CA SER A 91 3.33 -6.20 -12.04
C SER A 91 2.94 -7.43 -11.23
N LEU A 92 1.78 -8.02 -11.50
CA LEU A 92 1.29 -9.18 -10.76
C LEU A 92 2.15 -10.44 -10.97
N THR A 93 3.02 -10.43 -11.97
CA THR A 93 3.99 -11.51 -12.26
C THR A 93 5.40 -11.23 -11.73
N CYS A 94 5.61 -10.08 -11.11
CA CYS A 94 6.91 -9.68 -10.55
C CYS A 94 7.18 -10.40 -9.22
N HIS A 95 8.30 -11.11 -9.12
CA HIS A 95 8.66 -11.85 -7.92
C HIS A 95 9.15 -10.96 -6.76
N PHE A 96 9.71 -9.81 -7.07
CA PHE A 96 10.30 -8.90 -6.08
C PHE A 96 9.32 -7.82 -5.58
N CYS A 97 8.23 -7.62 -6.32
CA CYS A 97 7.25 -6.58 -5.98
C CYS A 97 6.52 -6.81 -4.65
N PRO A 98 6.06 -8.03 -4.31
CA PRO A 98 5.31 -8.26 -3.09
C PRO A 98 6.05 -7.86 -1.81
N ASP A 99 7.36 -8.07 -1.75
CA ASP A 99 8.13 -7.73 -0.56
C ASP A 99 8.17 -6.22 -0.31
N VAL A 100 8.27 -5.44 -1.37
CA VAL A 100 8.26 -3.97 -1.26
C VAL A 100 6.87 -3.47 -0.88
N VAL A 101 5.82 -4.00 -1.51
CA VAL A 101 4.44 -3.66 -1.17
C VAL A 101 4.14 -3.99 0.29
N ALA A 102 4.46 -5.21 0.71
CA ALA A 102 4.21 -5.66 2.08
C ALA A 102 4.96 -4.81 3.11
N ALA A 103 6.20 -4.44 2.85
CA ALA A 103 6.98 -3.59 3.74
C ALA A 103 6.37 -2.19 3.86
N CYS A 104 6.01 -1.56 2.75
CA CYS A 104 5.39 -0.23 2.76
C CYS A 104 4.04 -0.24 3.48
N GLN A 105 3.22 -1.25 3.22
CA GLN A 105 1.90 -1.37 3.86
C GLN A 105 2.00 -1.75 5.33
N HIS A 106 3.03 -2.50 5.73
CA HIS A 106 3.33 -2.76 7.13
C HIS A 106 3.66 -1.45 7.87
N ILE A 107 4.47 -0.60 7.28
CA ILE A 107 4.75 0.74 7.81
C ILE A 107 3.46 1.55 7.97
N ALA A 108 2.61 1.57 6.96
CA ALA A 108 1.33 2.27 7.01
C ALA A 108 0.41 1.73 8.12
N SER A 109 0.43 0.42 8.38
CA SER A 109 -0.36 -0.20 9.45
C SER A 109 0.06 0.25 10.85
N ILE A 110 1.30 0.70 11.01
CA ILE A 110 1.88 1.15 12.29
C ILE A 110 1.77 2.67 12.44
N ASN A 111 2.09 3.42 11.39
CA ASN A 111 2.08 4.88 11.42
C ASN A 111 0.88 5.44 10.63
N PRO A 112 -0.10 6.07 11.31
CA PRO A 112 -1.28 6.59 10.65
C PRO A 112 -1.03 7.78 9.72
N HIS A 113 0.16 8.36 9.74
CA HIS A 113 0.58 9.44 8.83
C HIS A 113 1.17 8.93 7.52
N VAL A 114 1.33 7.61 7.37
CA VAL A 114 1.86 7.01 6.15
C VAL A 114 0.74 6.31 5.38
N GLU A 115 0.63 6.62 4.11
CA GLU A 115 -0.26 5.94 3.17
C GLU A 115 0.58 5.12 2.19
N ALA A 116 0.14 3.91 1.88
CA ALA A 116 0.82 3.00 0.95
C ALA A 116 -0.18 2.37 -0.01
N GLU A 117 -0.04 2.71 -1.28
CA GLU A 117 -0.89 2.25 -2.37
C GLU A 117 -0.11 1.33 -3.32
N MET A 118 -0.56 0.07 -3.47
CA MET A 118 -0.08 -0.78 -4.56
C MET A 118 -0.77 -0.34 -5.87
N VAL A 119 -0.02 -0.23 -6.94
CA VAL A 119 -0.57 0.10 -8.27
C VAL A 119 -0.13 -0.95 -9.28
N ASP A 120 -1.08 -1.68 -9.84
CA ASP A 120 -0.82 -2.61 -10.94
C ASP A 120 -0.70 -1.82 -12.25
N ILE A 121 0.52 -1.59 -12.72
CA ILE A 121 0.75 -0.76 -13.89
C ILE A 121 0.25 -1.37 -15.20
N SER A 122 -0.07 -2.67 -15.22
CA SER A 122 -0.65 -3.30 -16.42
C SER A 122 -2.05 -2.77 -16.71
N LEU A 123 -2.76 -2.28 -15.67
CA LEU A 123 -4.09 -1.68 -15.82
C LEU A 123 -4.03 -0.19 -16.12
N PHE A 124 -2.89 0.45 -15.88
CA PHE A 124 -2.72 1.90 -16.03
C PHE A 124 -1.51 2.23 -16.91
N PRO A 125 -1.54 1.84 -18.21
CA PRO A 125 -0.38 2.01 -19.10
C PRO A 125 0.01 3.48 -19.32
N GLU A 126 -0.94 4.40 -19.26
CA GLU A 126 -0.66 5.83 -19.38
C GLU A 126 0.14 6.34 -18.18
N LEU A 127 -0.13 5.83 -17.00
CA LEU A 127 0.58 6.17 -15.78
C LEU A 127 2.05 5.73 -15.86
N LYS A 128 2.30 4.54 -16.41
CA LYS A 128 3.65 4.04 -16.67
C LYS A 128 4.46 5.03 -17.52
N LYS A 129 3.84 5.57 -18.56
CA LYS A 129 4.47 6.55 -19.46
C LYS A 129 4.64 7.90 -18.79
N GLU A 130 3.59 8.41 -18.16
CA GLU A 130 3.57 9.71 -17.48
C GLU A 130 4.60 9.79 -16.35
N LYS A 131 4.67 8.78 -15.50
CA LYS A 131 5.59 8.71 -14.36
C LYS A 131 6.96 8.14 -14.72
N LYS A 132 7.19 7.79 -15.99
CA LYS A 132 8.46 7.23 -16.47
C LYS A 132 8.91 5.99 -15.68
N ILE A 133 7.98 5.07 -15.47
CA ILE A 133 8.25 3.83 -14.74
C ILE A 133 8.99 2.87 -15.66
N MET A 134 10.30 2.74 -15.46
CA MET A 134 11.19 1.97 -16.32
C MET A 134 11.26 0.49 -15.92
N SER A 135 11.02 0.20 -14.67
CA SER A 135 11.04 -1.16 -14.12
C SER A 135 10.20 -1.24 -12.85
N VAL A 136 9.84 -2.44 -12.44
CA VAL A 136 9.09 -2.71 -11.22
C VAL A 136 9.90 -3.67 -10.32
N PRO A 137 9.80 -3.56 -8.99
CA PRO A 137 9.01 -2.58 -8.25
C PRO A 137 9.58 -1.17 -8.34
N ALA A 138 8.70 -0.18 -8.28
CA ALA A 138 9.08 1.22 -8.21
C ALA A 138 8.25 1.91 -7.13
N MET A 139 8.89 2.70 -6.27
CA MET A 139 8.22 3.49 -5.25
C MET A 139 8.24 4.97 -5.63
N LEU A 140 7.10 5.61 -5.60
CA LEU A 140 6.99 7.06 -5.75
C LEU A 140 6.56 7.66 -4.41
N ILE A 141 7.43 8.47 -3.82
CA ILE A 141 7.22 9.10 -2.51
C ILE A 141 6.73 10.53 -2.73
N ASP A 142 5.58 10.85 -2.17
CA ASP A 142 4.95 12.17 -2.21
C ASP A 142 4.79 12.75 -3.63
N GLY A 143 4.69 11.86 -4.63
CA GLY A 143 4.56 12.26 -6.04
C GLY A 143 5.83 12.83 -6.67
N GLU A 144 6.95 12.84 -5.96
CA GLU A 144 8.18 13.53 -6.37
C GLU A 144 9.39 12.61 -6.52
N GLN A 145 9.64 11.74 -5.54
CA GLN A 145 10.85 10.92 -5.51
C GLN A 145 10.55 9.50 -5.99
N MET A 146 11.12 9.11 -7.11
CA MET A 146 11.03 7.76 -7.67
C MET A 146 12.25 6.93 -7.27
N ILE A 147 12.00 5.75 -6.69
CA ILE A 147 13.05 4.80 -6.30
C ILE A 147 12.74 3.46 -6.95
N PHE A 148 13.68 2.92 -7.70
CA PHE A 148 13.53 1.65 -8.43
C PHE A 148 14.19 0.49 -7.68
N GLY A 149 13.61 -0.69 -7.84
CA GLY A 149 14.17 -1.95 -7.38
C GLY A 149 13.74 -2.36 -5.98
N SER A 150 14.14 -3.56 -5.60
CA SER A 150 13.87 -4.12 -4.28
C SER A 150 14.55 -3.30 -3.19
N LYS A 151 13.83 -3.13 -2.08
CA LYS A 151 14.32 -2.40 -0.91
C LYS A 151 13.94 -3.16 0.35
N THR A 152 14.85 -3.19 1.31
CA THR A 152 14.58 -3.71 2.65
C THR A 152 13.73 -2.74 3.45
N MET A 153 13.12 -3.22 4.53
CA MET A 153 12.37 -2.36 5.46
C MET A 153 13.22 -1.17 5.93
N THR A 154 14.47 -1.41 6.29
CA THR A 154 15.39 -0.35 6.75
C THR A 154 15.64 0.69 5.66
N GLU A 155 15.92 0.25 4.43
CA GLU A 155 16.13 1.16 3.29
C GLU A 155 14.87 2.00 3.00
N ILE A 156 13.69 1.40 3.11
CA ILE A 156 12.42 2.10 2.91
C ILE A 156 12.23 3.17 4.00
N ILE A 157 12.44 2.82 5.25
CA ILE A 157 12.34 3.77 6.37
C ILE A 157 13.30 4.95 6.18
N GLU A 158 14.53 4.68 5.78
CA GLU A 158 15.53 5.72 5.50
C GLU A 158 15.05 6.66 4.38
N ALA A 159 14.46 6.11 3.33
CA ALA A 159 13.94 6.91 2.22
C ALA A 159 12.75 7.79 2.61
N LEU A 160 11.96 7.37 3.61
CA LEU A 160 10.78 8.08 4.09
C LEU A 160 11.09 9.12 5.17
N ALA A 161 12.26 9.02 5.77
CA ALA A 161 12.67 9.90 6.87
C ALA A 161 12.77 11.39 6.48
#